data_b7bef16272efab8bd1951e04bbd2e899
#
_entry.id   b7bef16272efab8bd1951e04bbd2e899
#
_cell.length_a   1.000
_cell.length_b   1.000
_cell.length_c   1.000
_cell.angle_alpha   90.00
_cell.angle_beta   90.00
_cell.angle_gamma   90.00
#
_symmetry.space_group_name_H-M   'P 1'
#
loop_
_entity.id
_entity.type
_entity.pdbx_description
1 polymer ?
#
loop_
_entity_poly.entity_id
_entity_poly.type
_entity_poly.pdbx_seq_one_letter_code
_entity_poly.pdbx_strand_id
1 'polypeptide(L)'
;MKVVIIGGVAGGASAAARLRRLDEKAEIIILEKGEYISYANCGLPYYIGGVITEKEALTLQTPRSFYQRFRIDVRTGSEAVKIDRNRKMVTVRESGGGLYEESYDKLILSPGAKPVLPPFSAVEDERVFTLRNIPDTYRITEFIEREAPHNALIVGGGYIGTELAENLFRRGLKVSVAELSDHLIAPLDFDMACDVHRYLRSKGIQLFLNTVVEDIRKVGKQLEVQFDCGTEAYDMVVLSVGVKPDTEFLKDTGLNRNQKGTLTVNASMQTSDGDIYAVGDAVTVKNFVSGTEAYIPLAGPANKQGRIAADHICGIESAFGGTQGSSVLKLFDMTIAATGLNETSARMAGIDYDKVYAFSPSHAAYYPEPQNMCIKLLFEKKDGKILGAQIVGFDGVDKRCDVIAAAIRGRMKVEELTELELCYAPPFSSAKDPVNMAGFIAENVRKGLVKQFFVSDVPKLPENAVKLDVRTNQEYRRGHIDGTLHVPLDELRERIDEIPRGNPIYVNCQSGLRSYIACRILSQNGFDCYNLAGGYRLFASVADEGAFDTTPRHACGIAVGQTKE
;
A
#
# COMPACT_ATOMS: atom_id res chain seq x y z
N MET A 1 -39.35 -0.83 -9.37
CA MET A 1 -38.28 -1.78 -9.02
C MET A 1 -37.84 -1.53 -7.58
N LYS A 2 -37.71 -2.60 -6.80
CA LYS A 2 -37.22 -2.53 -5.42
C LYS A 2 -35.79 -3.06 -5.32
N VAL A 3 -34.87 -2.22 -4.84
CA VAL A 3 -33.47 -2.58 -4.69
C VAL A 3 -33.08 -2.53 -3.22
N VAL A 4 -32.63 -3.67 -2.70
CA VAL A 4 -32.10 -3.78 -1.35
C VAL A 4 -30.57 -3.79 -1.42
N ILE A 5 -29.92 -3.05 -0.55
CA ILE A 5 -28.44 -2.91 -0.49
C ILE A 5 -28.00 -3.29 0.91
N ILE A 6 -27.12 -4.27 1.04
CA ILE A 6 -26.56 -4.70 2.32
C ILE A 6 -25.20 -4.00 2.50
N GLY A 7 -25.11 -3.09 3.47
CA GLY A 7 -23.95 -2.26 3.77
C GLY A 7 -24.02 -0.86 3.16
N GLY A 8 -23.91 0.15 3.98
CA GLY A 8 -24.14 1.57 3.66
C GLY A 8 -22.88 2.44 3.53
N VAL A 9 -21.69 1.87 3.28
CA VAL A 9 -20.44 2.65 3.17
C VAL A 9 -20.06 2.81 1.68
N ALA A 10 -18.80 2.73 1.30
CA ALA A 10 -18.29 3.15 -0.01
C ALA A 10 -19.08 2.60 -1.21
N GLY A 11 -19.12 1.28 -1.38
CA GLY A 11 -19.78 0.64 -2.54
C GLY A 11 -21.28 0.78 -2.50
N GLY A 12 -21.92 0.45 -1.36
CA GLY A 12 -23.38 0.47 -1.21
C GLY A 12 -23.95 1.88 -1.28
N ALA A 13 -23.39 2.85 -0.58
CA ALA A 13 -23.83 4.24 -0.62
C ALA A 13 -23.69 4.84 -2.03
N SER A 14 -22.59 4.52 -2.74
CA SER A 14 -22.39 4.96 -4.12
C SER A 14 -23.39 4.35 -5.08
N ALA A 15 -23.70 3.05 -4.91
CA ALA A 15 -24.71 2.36 -5.71
C ALA A 15 -26.10 2.96 -5.48
N ALA A 16 -26.50 3.16 -4.22
CA ALA A 16 -27.80 3.73 -3.85
C ALA A 16 -28.01 5.12 -4.45
N ALA A 17 -27.02 6.01 -4.28
CA ALA A 17 -27.08 7.36 -4.83
C ALA A 17 -27.08 7.37 -6.37
N ARG A 18 -26.39 6.41 -7.01
CA ARG A 18 -26.39 6.27 -8.47
C ARG A 18 -27.74 5.75 -8.98
N LEU A 19 -28.28 4.71 -8.36
CA LEU A 19 -29.60 4.15 -8.69
C LEU A 19 -30.69 5.23 -8.68
N ARG A 20 -30.76 6.05 -7.61
CA ARG A 20 -31.74 7.12 -7.52
C ARG A 20 -31.62 8.12 -8.68
N ARG A 21 -30.41 8.47 -9.08
CA ARG A 21 -30.20 9.37 -10.25
C ARG A 21 -30.60 8.74 -11.58
N LEU A 22 -30.72 7.43 -11.66
CA LEU A 22 -31.13 6.70 -12.86
C LEU A 22 -32.61 6.33 -12.86
N ASP A 23 -33.18 6.06 -11.70
CA ASP A 23 -34.61 5.71 -11.52
C ASP A 23 -35.19 6.41 -10.29
N GLU A 24 -35.90 7.53 -10.55
CA GLU A 24 -36.54 8.33 -9.51
C GLU A 24 -37.70 7.56 -8.81
N LYS A 25 -38.25 6.53 -9.45
CA LYS A 25 -39.38 5.75 -8.93
C LYS A 25 -38.97 4.46 -8.20
N ALA A 26 -37.68 4.09 -8.25
CA ALA A 26 -37.20 2.90 -7.57
C ALA A 26 -37.40 3.01 -6.05
N GLU A 27 -37.83 1.93 -5.41
CA GLU A 27 -37.73 1.78 -3.96
C GLU A 27 -36.32 1.30 -3.62
N ILE A 28 -35.57 2.10 -2.85
CA ILE A 28 -34.17 1.81 -2.52
C ILE A 28 -34.04 1.77 -1.00
N ILE A 29 -33.59 0.61 -0.49
CA ILE A 29 -33.41 0.34 0.93
C ILE A 29 -31.95 -0.01 1.17
N ILE A 30 -31.31 0.65 2.16
CA ILE A 30 -29.99 0.26 2.68
C ILE A 30 -30.18 -0.39 4.05
N LEU A 31 -29.68 -1.62 4.20
CA LEU A 31 -29.58 -2.34 5.46
C LEU A 31 -28.14 -2.19 5.97
N GLU A 32 -27.96 -1.50 7.08
CA GLU A 32 -26.65 -1.30 7.71
C GLU A 32 -26.69 -1.84 9.15
N LYS A 33 -25.79 -2.79 9.45
CA LYS A 33 -25.71 -3.40 10.79
C LYS A 33 -25.23 -2.43 11.88
N GLY A 34 -24.39 -1.46 11.49
CA GLY A 34 -23.87 -0.44 12.37
C GLY A 34 -24.82 0.77 12.51
N GLU A 35 -24.40 1.74 13.29
CA GLU A 35 -25.13 3.00 13.50
C GLU A 35 -24.80 4.06 12.43
N TYR A 36 -23.70 3.90 11.70
CA TYR A 36 -23.15 4.91 10.79
C TYR A 36 -23.13 4.41 9.36
N ILE A 37 -23.50 5.28 8.43
CA ILE A 37 -23.38 5.08 6.98
C ILE A 37 -22.45 6.12 6.37
N SER A 38 -21.92 5.83 5.20
CA SER A 38 -21.15 6.80 4.40
C SER A 38 -20.12 7.59 5.24
N TYR A 39 -19.37 6.91 6.06
CA TYR A 39 -18.37 7.53 6.92
C TYR A 39 -16.94 7.43 6.32
N ALA A 40 -16.05 8.30 6.81
CA ALA A 40 -14.68 8.43 6.35
C ALA A 40 -13.77 7.36 6.96
N ASN A 41 -13.80 6.13 6.45
CA ASN A 41 -12.96 5.02 6.93
C ASN A 41 -11.47 5.40 7.00
N CYS A 42 -10.96 6.08 5.98
CA CYS A 42 -9.56 6.52 5.96
C CYS A 42 -9.27 7.70 6.89
N GLY A 43 -10.30 8.34 7.46
CA GLY A 43 -10.17 9.41 8.46
C GLY A 43 -9.99 8.92 9.90
N LEU A 44 -10.27 7.65 10.17
CA LEU A 44 -10.31 7.10 11.52
C LEU A 44 -8.98 7.22 12.27
N PRO A 45 -7.82 6.84 11.69
CA PRO A 45 -6.52 7.04 12.33
C PRO A 45 -6.24 8.52 12.65
N TYR A 46 -6.60 9.43 11.72
CA TYR A 46 -6.36 10.87 11.87
C TYR A 46 -7.24 11.51 12.96
N TYR A 47 -8.42 10.96 13.22
CA TYR A 47 -9.24 11.37 14.35
C TYR A 47 -8.60 10.93 15.67
N ILE A 48 -8.12 9.69 15.76
CA ILE A 48 -7.39 9.20 16.94
C ILE A 48 -6.18 10.09 17.23
N GLY A 49 -5.43 10.50 16.21
CA GLY A 49 -4.27 11.39 16.32
C GLY A 49 -4.59 12.86 16.61
N GLY A 50 -5.88 13.25 16.62
CA GLY A 50 -6.31 14.63 16.84
C GLY A 50 -6.08 15.57 15.64
N VAL A 51 -5.83 15.03 14.45
CA VAL A 51 -5.77 15.81 13.20
C VAL A 51 -7.18 16.19 12.75
N ILE A 52 -8.11 15.25 12.83
CA ILE A 52 -9.55 15.50 12.70
C ILE A 52 -10.09 15.63 14.12
N THR A 53 -10.67 16.77 14.48
CA THR A 53 -11.12 17.08 15.84
C THR A 53 -12.61 16.89 16.03
N GLU A 54 -13.40 17.12 14.98
CA GLU A 54 -14.86 17.10 15.05
C GLU A 54 -15.38 15.69 14.73
N LYS A 55 -16.19 15.11 15.64
CA LYS A 55 -16.83 13.79 15.44
C LYS A 55 -17.68 13.73 14.18
N GLU A 56 -18.39 14.81 13.91
CA GLU A 56 -19.29 14.96 12.77
C GLU A 56 -18.55 14.92 11.44
N ALA A 57 -17.27 15.31 11.41
CA ALA A 57 -16.43 15.28 10.21
C ALA A 57 -16.18 13.85 9.69
N LEU A 58 -16.29 12.84 10.56
CA LEU A 58 -16.19 11.43 10.16
C LEU A 58 -17.45 10.94 9.43
N THR A 59 -18.60 11.58 9.61
CA THR A 59 -19.88 11.14 9.03
C THR A 59 -20.24 12.01 7.83
N LEU A 60 -19.98 11.50 6.62
CA LEU A 60 -20.24 12.26 5.37
C LEU A 60 -21.74 12.39 5.07
N GLN A 61 -22.53 11.39 5.43
CA GLN A 61 -23.98 11.38 5.29
C GLN A 61 -24.63 10.68 6.49
N THR A 62 -25.85 11.09 6.80
CA THR A 62 -26.71 10.45 7.79
C THR A 62 -27.93 9.81 7.11
N PRO A 63 -28.66 8.88 7.76
CA PRO A 63 -29.92 8.36 7.22
C PRO A 63 -30.89 9.48 6.82
N ARG A 64 -31.01 10.52 7.66
CA ARG A 64 -31.85 11.68 7.39
C ARG A 64 -31.43 12.44 6.13
N SER A 65 -30.12 12.73 5.97
CA SER A 65 -29.61 13.47 4.79
C SER A 65 -29.76 12.63 3.51
N PHE A 66 -29.60 11.30 3.57
CA PHE A 66 -29.83 10.41 2.46
C PHE A 66 -31.31 10.38 2.04
N TYR A 67 -32.21 10.30 3.01
CA TYR A 67 -33.65 10.37 2.71
C TYR A 67 -34.04 11.73 2.12
N GLN A 68 -33.59 12.83 2.70
CA GLN A 68 -33.92 14.17 2.22
C GLN A 68 -33.43 14.41 0.78
N ARG A 69 -32.21 13.99 0.48
CA ARG A 69 -31.56 14.26 -0.82
C ARG A 69 -31.93 13.24 -1.90
N PHE A 70 -32.05 11.97 -1.52
CA PHE A 70 -32.16 10.87 -2.46
C PHE A 70 -33.40 10.00 -2.28
N ARG A 71 -34.26 10.25 -1.29
CA ARG A 71 -35.41 9.40 -0.96
C ARG A 71 -35.02 7.93 -0.83
N ILE A 72 -33.90 7.64 -0.19
CA ILE A 72 -33.40 6.31 0.12
C ILE A 72 -33.77 6.00 1.57
N ASP A 73 -34.40 4.84 1.80
CA ASP A 73 -34.70 4.31 3.12
C ASP A 73 -33.44 3.66 3.69
N VAL A 74 -32.83 4.28 4.71
CA VAL A 74 -31.61 3.76 5.34
C VAL A 74 -31.98 3.26 6.74
N ARG A 75 -31.81 1.97 6.94
CA ARG A 75 -32.08 1.30 8.21
C ARG A 75 -30.76 0.90 8.86
N THR A 76 -30.32 1.68 9.83
CA THR A 76 -29.18 1.38 10.71
C THR A 76 -29.60 0.40 11.81
N GLY A 77 -28.65 -0.31 12.44
CA GLY A 77 -28.93 -1.36 13.40
C GLY A 77 -29.71 -2.54 12.80
N SER A 78 -29.61 -2.75 11.47
CA SER A 78 -30.35 -3.72 10.69
C SER A 78 -29.41 -4.67 9.96
N GLU A 79 -29.15 -5.83 10.58
CA GLU A 79 -28.21 -6.83 10.09
C GLU A 79 -28.90 -7.83 9.18
N ALA A 80 -28.45 -7.96 7.94
CA ALA A 80 -28.86 -9.04 7.06
C ALA A 80 -28.22 -10.36 7.53
N VAL A 81 -29.04 -11.32 7.98
CA VAL A 81 -28.56 -12.59 8.56
C VAL A 81 -28.77 -13.79 7.64
N LYS A 82 -29.72 -13.71 6.70
CA LYS A 82 -30.00 -14.79 5.75
C LYS A 82 -30.57 -14.22 4.45
N ILE A 83 -30.28 -14.86 3.33
CA ILE A 83 -30.86 -14.56 2.01
C ILE A 83 -31.51 -15.81 1.44
N ASP A 84 -32.80 -15.73 1.12
CA ASP A 84 -33.53 -16.72 0.36
C ASP A 84 -33.68 -16.25 -1.10
N ARG A 85 -32.83 -16.78 -1.97
CA ARG A 85 -32.76 -16.41 -3.38
C ARG A 85 -34.04 -16.80 -4.15
N ASN A 86 -34.65 -17.95 -3.78
CA ASN A 86 -35.83 -18.44 -4.47
C ASN A 86 -37.07 -17.58 -4.20
N ARG A 87 -37.17 -17.08 -2.95
CA ARG A 87 -38.25 -16.18 -2.54
C ARG A 87 -37.92 -14.72 -2.77
N LYS A 88 -36.65 -14.40 -3.10
CA LYS A 88 -36.09 -13.03 -3.16
C LYS A 88 -36.31 -12.26 -1.86
N MET A 89 -35.93 -12.85 -0.73
CA MET A 89 -36.13 -12.30 0.61
C MET A 89 -34.82 -12.23 1.36
N VAL A 90 -34.64 -11.15 2.09
CA VAL A 90 -33.53 -10.96 3.08
C VAL A 90 -34.15 -11.02 4.46
N THR A 91 -33.68 -11.93 5.31
CA THR A 91 -34.02 -11.92 6.74
C THR A 91 -33.10 -10.91 7.45
N VAL A 92 -33.70 -9.97 8.13
CA VAL A 92 -33.01 -8.86 8.81
C VAL A 92 -33.22 -8.99 10.31
N ARG A 93 -32.12 -8.86 11.06
CA ARG A 93 -32.12 -8.75 12.53
C ARG A 93 -31.96 -7.29 12.91
N GLU A 94 -32.88 -6.78 13.71
CA GLU A 94 -32.77 -5.45 14.31
C GLU A 94 -31.91 -5.47 15.59
N SER A 95 -31.28 -4.37 15.93
CA SER A 95 -30.47 -4.24 17.16
C SER A 95 -31.28 -4.53 18.43
N GLY A 96 -32.62 -4.39 18.41
CA GLY A 96 -33.54 -4.81 19.47
C GLY A 96 -33.86 -6.30 19.51
N GLY A 97 -33.26 -7.13 18.64
CA GLY A 97 -33.44 -8.59 18.57
C GLY A 97 -34.64 -9.04 17.75
N GLY A 98 -35.44 -8.14 17.16
CA GLY A 98 -36.54 -8.44 16.23
C GLY A 98 -36.02 -9.02 14.90
N LEU A 99 -36.79 -9.91 14.30
CA LEU A 99 -36.54 -10.44 12.95
C LEU A 99 -37.70 -10.05 12.02
N TYR A 100 -37.34 -9.58 10.82
CA TYR A 100 -38.33 -9.38 9.75
C TYR A 100 -37.76 -9.81 8.40
N GLU A 101 -38.62 -9.99 7.40
CA GLU A 101 -38.22 -10.30 6.03
C GLU A 101 -38.41 -9.07 5.13
N GLU A 102 -37.40 -8.78 4.28
CA GLU A 102 -37.45 -7.72 3.29
C GLU A 102 -37.33 -8.30 1.88
N SER A 103 -38.28 -7.99 1.01
CA SER A 103 -38.30 -8.48 -0.38
C SER A 103 -37.44 -7.58 -1.28
N TYR A 104 -36.92 -8.13 -2.38
CA TYR A 104 -36.18 -7.37 -3.39
C TYR A 104 -36.48 -7.84 -4.80
N ASP A 105 -36.39 -6.93 -5.77
CA ASP A 105 -36.27 -7.26 -7.19
C ASP A 105 -34.78 -7.45 -7.55
N LYS A 106 -33.93 -6.56 -7.03
CA LYS A 106 -32.46 -6.62 -7.15
C LYS A 106 -31.81 -6.45 -5.79
N LEU A 107 -30.69 -7.14 -5.57
CA LEU A 107 -29.93 -7.11 -4.32
C LEU A 107 -28.48 -6.71 -4.60
N ILE A 108 -27.94 -5.76 -3.82
CA ILE A 108 -26.52 -5.41 -3.87
C ILE A 108 -25.86 -5.79 -2.53
N LEU A 109 -24.84 -6.65 -2.61
CA LEU A 109 -24.05 -7.08 -1.46
C LEU A 109 -22.81 -6.19 -1.35
N SER A 110 -22.77 -5.36 -0.32
CA SER A 110 -21.63 -4.48 0.03
C SER A 110 -21.27 -4.60 1.51
N PRO A 111 -21.17 -5.83 2.09
CA PRO A 111 -20.97 -6.01 3.54
C PRO A 111 -19.58 -5.59 3.99
N GLY A 112 -18.67 -5.32 3.05
CA GLY A 112 -17.29 -4.98 3.35
C GLY A 112 -16.47 -6.14 3.88
N ALA A 113 -15.53 -5.82 4.75
CA ALA A 113 -14.64 -6.77 5.40
C ALA A 113 -14.59 -6.51 6.91
N LYS A 114 -14.16 -7.49 7.68
CA LYS A 114 -13.94 -7.41 9.12
C LYS A 114 -12.48 -7.69 9.48
N PRO A 115 -11.97 -7.13 10.58
CA PRO A 115 -10.60 -7.41 11.04
C PRO A 115 -10.39 -8.91 11.26
N VAL A 116 -9.18 -9.36 10.97
CA VAL A 116 -8.73 -10.69 11.39
C VAL A 116 -8.34 -10.59 12.86
N LEU A 117 -8.87 -11.50 13.68
CA LEU A 117 -8.51 -11.63 15.09
C LEU A 117 -7.69 -12.91 15.23
N PRO A 118 -6.39 -12.83 15.55
CA PRO A 118 -5.61 -13.99 15.93
C PRO A 118 -6.10 -14.56 17.26
N PRO A 119 -5.92 -15.86 17.52
CA PRO A 119 -6.44 -16.52 18.74
C PRO A 119 -5.55 -16.26 19.97
N PHE A 120 -5.24 -15.00 20.26
CA PHE A 120 -4.46 -14.61 21.42
C PHE A 120 -5.26 -14.75 22.71
N SER A 121 -4.57 -15.08 23.81
CA SER A 121 -5.20 -15.33 25.12
C SER A 121 -5.96 -14.11 25.68
N ALA A 122 -5.50 -12.89 25.40
CA ALA A 122 -6.13 -11.64 25.82
C ALA A 122 -6.83 -10.89 24.68
N VAL A 123 -7.25 -11.55 23.61
CA VAL A 123 -7.88 -10.87 22.44
C VAL A 123 -9.15 -10.08 22.79
N GLU A 124 -9.87 -10.49 23.84
CA GLU A 124 -11.08 -9.84 24.34
C GLU A 124 -10.80 -8.81 25.48
N ASP A 125 -9.55 -8.55 25.83
CA ASP A 125 -9.21 -7.56 26.87
C ASP A 125 -9.53 -6.14 26.36
N GLU A 126 -10.00 -5.26 27.25
CA GLU A 126 -10.39 -3.88 26.91
C GLU A 126 -9.24 -3.02 26.34
N ARG A 127 -8.00 -3.43 26.52
CA ARG A 127 -6.76 -2.80 26.02
C ARG A 127 -6.30 -3.34 24.68
N VAL A 128 -6.97 -4.36 24.15
CA VAL A 128 -6.72 -4.92 22.82
C VAL A 128 -7.78 -4.39 21.86
N PHE A 129 -7.34 -3.76 20.80
CA PHE A 129 -8.20 -3.04 19.86
C PHE A 129 -8.03 -3.54 18.43
N THR A 130 -9.05 -3.32 17.64
CA THR A 130 -8.99 -3.26 16.17
C THR A 130 -9.47 -1.90 15.73
N LEU A 131 -9.15 -1.48 14.51
CA LEU A 131 -9.67 -0.24 13.92
C LEU A 131 -10.33 -0.55 12.58
N ARG A 132 -11.66 -0.45 12.54
CA ARG A 132 -12.43 -0.68 11.32
C ARG A 132 -13.55 0.34 11.11
N ASN A 133 -14.16 0.85 12.17
CA ASN A 133 -15.36 1.67 12.14
C ASN A 133 -15.30 2.82 13.15
N ILE A 134 -16.32 3.66 13.16
CA ILE A 134 -16.43 4.80 14.08
C ILE A 134 -16.46 4.37 15.56
N PRO A 135 -17.24 3.35 15.97
CA PRO A 135 -17.19 2.84 17.34
C PRO A 135 -15.81 2.41 17.80
N ASP A 136 -15.04 1.71 16.97
CA ASP A 136 -13.65 1.32 17.29
C ASP A 136 -12.78 2.55 17.56
N THR A 137 -12.95 3.59 16.74
CA THR A 137 -12.22 4.86 16.84
C THR A 137 -12.49 5.54 18.19
N TYR A 138 -13.77 5.59 18.58
CA TYR A 138 -14.15 6.21 19.86
C TYR A 138 -13.64 5.39 21.04
N ARG A 139 -13.73 4.06 21.01
CA ARG A 139 -13.17 3.19 22.05
C ARG A 139 -11.67 3.43 22.25
N ILE A 140 -10.90 3.52 21.17
CA ILE A 140 -9.46 3.80 21.24
C ILE A 140 -9.22 5.20 21.83
N THR A 141 -9.93 6.22 21.35
CA THR A 141 -9.76 7.60 21.81
C THR A 141 -10.13 7.74 23.28
N GLU A 142 -11.27 7.21 23.70
CA GLU A 142 -11.73 7.22 25.09
C GLU A 142 -10.78 6.47 26.04
N PHE A 143 -10.23 5.35 25.57
CA PHE A 143 -9.21 4.61 26.33
C PHE A 143 -7.95 5.45 26.54
N ILE A 144 -7.43 6.09 25.49
CA ILE A 144 -6.25 6.96 25.58
C ILE A 144 -6.50 8.13 26.54
N GLU A 145 -7.67 8.73 26.50
CA GLU A 145 -8.02 9.87 27.36
C GLU A 145 -8.22 9.47 28.83
N ARG A 146 -8.80 8.31 29.07
CA ARG A 146 -9.09 7.80 30.42
C ARG A 146 -7.87 7.22 31.11
N GLU A 147 -7.13 6.35 30.42
CA GLU A 147 -6.05 5.54 31.00
C GLU A 147 -4.67 6.17 30.82
N ALA A 148 -4.52 7.17 29.93
CA ALA A 148 -3.25 7.82 29.59
C ALA A 148 -2.09 6.82 29.37
N PRO A 149 -2.21 5.85 28.42
CA PRO A 149 -1.20 4.82 28.21
C PRO A 149 0.13 5.45 27.78
N HIS A 150 1.25 4.87 28.24
CA HIS A 150 2.60 5.33 27.90
C HIS A 150 3.12 4.70 26.62
N ASN A 151 2.75 3.45 26.37
CA ASN A 151 3.24 2.71 25.21
C ASN A 151 2.13 1.90 24.53
N ALA A 152 2.30 1.71 23.23
CA ALA A 152 1.40 0.94 22.40
C ALA A 152 2.16 0.03 21.45
N LEU A 153 1.66 -1.20 21.27
CA LEU A 153 2.08 -2.08 20.19
C LEU A 153 1.02 -2.10 19.09
N ILE A 154 1.47 -1.99 17.85
CA ILE A 154 0.66 -2.26 16.67
C ILE A 154 1.14 -3.57 16.07
N VAL A 155 0.24 -4.53 15.93
CA VAL A 155 0.51 -5.82 15.28
C VAL A 155 0.02 -5.75 13.85
N GLY A 156 0.96 -5.71 12.90
CA GLY A 156 0.73 -5.56 11.47
C GLY A 156 1.10 -4.19 10.92
N GLY A 157 2.05 -4.16 9.99
CA GLY A 157 2.65 -2.97 9.37
C GLY A 157 2.04 -2.58 8.01
N GLY A 158 0.75 -2.89 7.78
CA GLY A 158 0.00 -2.43 6.61
C GLY A 158 -0.39 -0.95 6.70
N TYR A 159 -1.24 -0.47 5.78
CA TYR A 159 -1.68 0.93 5.74
C TYR A 159 -2.26 1.42 7.06
N ILE A 160 -3.23 0.70 7.62
CA ILE A 160 -3.90 1.09 8.88
C ILE A 160 -2.91 1.11 10.03
N GLY A 161 -2.06 0.07 10.13
CA GLY A 161 -1.08 -0.02 11.21
C GLY A 161 -0.04 1.10 11.18
N THR A 162 0.47 1.45 10.00
CA THR A 162 1.46 2.53 9.86
C THR A 162 0.86 3.91 10.08
N GLU A 163 -0.37 4.17 9.61
CA GLU A 163 -1.09 5.42 9.92
C GLU A 163 -1.39 5.54 11.41
N LEU A 164 -1.79 4.45 12.07
CA LEU A 164 -1.98 4.43 13.52
C LEU A 164 -0.68 4.67 14.28
N ALA A 165 0.45 4.13 13.80
CA ALA A 165 1.74 4.35 14.44
C ALA A 165 2.08 5.84 14.54
N GLU A 166 1.91 6.59 13.45
CA GLU A 166 2.06 8.05 13.47
C GLU A 166 1.07 8.71 14.44
N ASN A 167 -0.20 8.33 14.35
CA ASN A 167 -1.27 9.02 15.07
C ASN A 167 -1.24 8.74 16.59
N LEU A 168 -0.86 7.54 17.02
CA LEU A 168 -0.60 7.25 18.43
C LEU A 168 0.67 7.97 18.94
N PHE A 169 1.72 8.02 18.11
CA PHE A 169 2.91 8.80 18.43
C PHE A 169 2.60 10.30 18.62
N ARG A 170 1.72 10.88 17.79
CA ARG A 170 1.24 12.28 17.93
C ARG A 170 0.47 12.50 19.24
N ARG A 171 -0.16 11.45 19.79
CA ARG A 171 -0.81 11.48 21.12
C ARG A 171 0.20 11.34 22.28
N GLY A 172 1.49 11.21 21.99
CA GLY A 172 2.56 11.15 22.98
C GLY A 172 2.93 9.74 23.45
N LEU A 173 2.39 8.70 22.84
CA LEU A 173 2.74 7.31 23.18
C LEU A 173 4.11 6.93 22.57
N LYS A 174 4.83 6.04 23.28
CA LYS A 174 5.91 5.27 22.67
C LYS A 174 5.29 4.17 21.83
N VAL A 175 5.59 4.13 20.54
CA VAL A 175 4.95 3.20 19.62
C VAL A 175 5.93 2.19 19.08
N SER A 176 5.51 0.92 19.13
CA SER A 176 6.18 -0.21 18.48
C SER A 176 5.27 -0.79 17.40
N VAL A 177 5.85 -1.24 16.29
CA VAL A 177 5.15 -1.95 15.22
C VAL A 177 5.80 -3.32 15.04
N ALA A 178 5.02 -4.39 15.16
CA ALA A 178 5.45 -5.76 14.86
C ALA A 178 4.86 -6.18 13.50
N GLU A 179 5.72 -6.63 12.60
CA GLU A 179 5.35 -7.09 11.27
C GLU A 179 5.98 -8.45 10.99
N LEU A 180 5.15 -9.37 10.50
CA LEU A 180 5.55 -10.74 10.15
C LEU A 180 6.50 -10.77 8.95
N SER A 181 6.30 -9.85 8.01
CA SER A 181 7.13 -9.73 6.81
C SER A 181 8.45 -9.01 7.11
N ASP A 182 9.37 -9.08 6.16
CA ASP A 182 10.65 -8.38 6.23
C ASP A 182 10.52 -6.85 6.04
N HIS A 183 9.33 -6.38 5.68
CA HIS A 183 9.07 -4.95 5.47
C HIS A 183 7.62 -4.54 5.73
N LEU A 184 7.45 -3.25 6.03
CA LEU A 184 6.14 -2.59 6.15
C LEU A 184 5.57 -2.29 4.75
N ILE A 185 4.23 -2.10 4.69
CA ILE A 185 3.53 -1.60 3.50
C ILE A 185 3.72 -2.57 2.31
N ALA A 186 3.10 -3.73 2.38
CA ALA A 186 3.22 -4.83 1.41
C ALA A 186 3.19 -4.47 -0.10
N PRO A 187 2.57 -3.37 -0.59
CA PRO A 187 2.73 -2.91 -1.96
C PRO A 187 4.12 -2.40 -2.34
N LEU A 188 4.96 -2.05 -1.39
CA LEU A 188 6.37 -1.76 -1.65
C LEU A 188 7.16 -3.07 -1.80
N ASP A 189 8.29 -2.99 -2.49
CA ASP A 189 9.34 -4.01 -2.38
C ASP A 189 10.27 -3.65 -1.22
N PHE A 190 10.99 -4.63 -0.68
CA PHE A 190 11.86 -4.48 0.49
C PHE A 190 12.83 -3.29 0.35
N ASP A 191 13.48 -3.15 -0.79
CA ASP A 191 14.45 -2.09 -1.05
C ASP A 191 13.85 -0.66 -0.97
N MET A 192 12.59 -0.50 -1.38
CA MET A 192 11.86 0.77 -1.26
C MET A 192 11.34 1.00 0.15
N ALA A 193 11.00 -0.07 0.86
CA ALA A 193 10.53 0.01 2.25
C ALA A 193 11.65 0.36 3.23
N CYS A 194 12.92 0.06 2.94
CA CYS A 194 14.06 0.38 3.80
C CYS A 194 14.17 1.89 4.10
N ASP A 195 13.90 2.77 3.12
CA ASP A 195 13.87 4.22 3.36
C ASP A 195 12.75 4.62 4.34
N VAL A 196 11.60 3.93 4.28
CA VAL A 196 10.46 4.14 5.19
C VAL A 196 10.82 3.67 6.61
N HIS A 197 11.42 2.49 6.75
CA HIS A 197 11.86 1.96 8.05
C HIS A 197 12.84 2.90 8.73
N ARG A 198 13.87 3.33 7.99
CA ARG A 198 14.86 4.28 8.48
C ARG A 198 14.21 5.59 8.94
N TYR A 199 13.24 6.10 8.17
CA TYR A 199 12.52 7.31 8.53
C TYR A 199 11.68 7.14 9.80
N LEU A 200 10.91 6.06 9.93
CA LEU A 200 10.11 5.78 11.12
C LEU A 200 10.98 5.61 12.37
N ARG A 201 12.10 4.89 12.28
CA ARG A 201 13.07 4.78 13.38
C ARG A 201 13.65 6.15 13.77
N SER A 202 13.92 7.03 12.81
CA SER A 202 14.40 8.40 13.09
C SER A 202 13.36 9.27 13.82
N LYS A 203 12.07 8.93 13.69
CA LYS A 203 10.98 9.56 14.46
C LYS A 203 10.77 8.92 15.85
N GLY A 204 11.45 7.81 16.15
CA GLY A 204 11.34 7.11 17.44
C GLY A 204 10.33 5.97 17.45
N ILE A 205 9.82 5.56 16.30
CA ILE A 205 8.98 4.35 16.18
C ILE A 205 9.90 3.12 16.21
N GLN A 206 9.60 2.17 17.11
CA GLN A 206 10.31 0.90 17.18
C GLN A 206 9.71 -0.08 16.17
N LEU A 207 10.54 -0.76 15.38
CA LEU A 207 10.11 -1.73 14.37
C LEU A 207 10.65 -3.12 14.68
N PHE A 208 9.76 -4.09 14.82
CA PHE A 208 10.03 -5.52 14.89
C PHE A 208 9.60 -6.15 13.57
N LEU A 209 10.53 -6.26 12.63
CA LEU A 209 10.31 -6.89 11.32
C LEU A 209 10.70 -8.38 11.38
N ASN A 210 10.14 -9.20 10.47
CA ASN A 210 10.28 -10.66 10.51
C ASN A 210 9.93 -11.24 11.90
N THR A 211 8.92 -10.69 12.58
CA THR A 211 8.62 -11.01 13.97
C THR A 211 7.21 -11.56 14.10
N VAL A 212 7.10 -12.72 14.71
CA VAL A 212 5.82 -13.36 15.05
C VAL A 212 5.38 -12.92 16.43
N VAL A 213 4.18 -12.36 16.54
CA VAL A 213 3.49 -12.26 17.83
C VAL A 213 2.81 -13.60 18.09
N GLU A 214 3.29 -14.35 19.10
CA GLU A 214 2.78 -15.68 19.43
C GLU A 214 1.55 -15.61 20.32
N ASP A 215 1.58 -14.75 21.34
CA ASP A 215 0.45 -14.57 22.26
C ASP A 215 0.45 -13.17 22.90
N ILE A 216 -0.70 -12.79 23.40
CA ILE A 216 -0.92 -11.58 24.22
C ILE A 216 -1.65 -12.01 25.47
N ARG A 217 -1.10 -11.71 26.65
CA ARG A 217 -1.63 -12.11 27.95
C ARG A 217 -1.83 -10.91 28.86
N LYS A 218 -2.82 -10.98 29.70
CA LYS A 218 -3.05 -10.00 30.77
C LYS A 218 -2.14 -10.28 31.96
N VAL A 219 -1.26 -9.34 32.29
CA VAL A 219 -0.40 -9.41 33.47
C VAL A 219 -0.53 -8.11 34.26
N GLY A 220 -1.27 -8.16 35.35
CA GLY A 220 -1.54 -6.97 36.17
C GLY A 220 -2.22 -5.84 35.37
N LYS A 221 -1.59 -4.69 35.34
CA LYS A 221 -2.09 -3.50 34.61
C LYS A 221 -1.62 -3.45 33.15
N GLN A 222 -0.76 -4.35 32.71
CA GLN A 222 -0.21 -4.35 31.35
C GLN A 222 -0.61 -5.59 30.57
N LEU A 223 -0.40 -5.54 29.28
CA LEU A 223 -0.45 -6.68 28.36
C LEU A 223 0.98 -7.16 28.14
N GLU A 224 1.25 -8.40 28.48
CA GLU A 224 2.48 -9.09 28.14
C GLU A 224 2.34 -9.66 26.74
N VAL A 225 3.20 -9.23 25.82
CA VAL A 225 3.23 -9.69 24.44
C VAL A 225 4.42 -10.61 24.26
N GLN A 226 4.13 -11.86 23.92
CA GLN A 226 5.12 -12.87 23.61
C GLN A 226 5.43 -12.83 22.10
N PHE A 227 6.67 -12.53 21.78
CA PHE A 227 7.23 -12.65 20.44
C PHE A 227 8.02 -13.96 20.33
N ASP A 228 8.29 -14.42 19.13
CA ASP A 228 9.20 -15.54 18.84
C ASP A 228 10.65 -15.30 19.34
N CYS A 229 10.97 -14.08 19.74
CA CYS A 229 12.31 -13.65 20.16
C CYS A 229 12.36 -13.08 21.58
N GLY A 230 11.27 -13.09 22.34
CA GLY A 230 11.23 -12.54 23.70
C GLY A 230 9.86 -12.02 24.08
N THR A 231 9.81 -11.29 25.18
CA THR A 231 8.55 -10.80 25.75
C THR A 231 8.69 -9.32 26.10
N GLU A 232 7.68 -8.52 25.77
CA GLU A 232 7.61 -7.10 26.15
C GLU A 232 6.23 -6.76 26.73
N ALA A 233 6.17 -5.70 27.53
CA ALA A 233 4.94 -5.24 28.18
C ALA A 233 4.42 -3.94 27.55
N TYR A 234 3.12 -3.90 27.28
CA TYR A 234 2.45 -2.76 26.67
C TYR A 234 1.18 -2.37 27.45
N ASP A 235 0.86 -1.07 27.44
CA ASP A 235 -0.36 -0.56 28.04
C ASP A 235 -1.57 -0.76 27.12
N MET A 236 -1.36 -0.80 25.81
CA MET A 236 -2.39 -1.12 24.82
C MET A 236 -1.79 -1.82 23.59
N VAL A 237 -2.62 -2.60 22.92
CA VAL A 237 -2.28 -3.29 21.66
C VAL A 237 -3.36 -3.03 20.61
N VAL A 238 -2.95 -2.75 19.38
CA VAL A 238 -3.88 -2.63 18.24
C VAL A 238 -3.55 -3.70 17.20
N LEU A 239 -4.54 -4.54 16.90
CA LEU A 239 -4.43 -5.60 15.91
C LEU A 239 -4.77 -5.07 14.52
N SER A 240 -3.79 -5.03 13.63
CA SER A 240 -3.89 -4.58 12.24
C SER A 240 -3.37 -5.62 11.25
N VAL A 241 -3.56 -6.90 11.54
CA VAL A 241 -3.04 -8.06 10.79
C VAL A 241 -3.82 -8.38 9.53
N GLY A 242 -4.62 -7.44 9.05
CA GLY A 242 -5.40 -7.56 7.84
C GLY A 242 -6.89 -7.74 8.07
N VAL A 243 -7.61 -7.88 6.97
CA VAL A 243 -9.06 -7.98 6.94
C VAL A 243 -9.49 -9.21 6.14
N LYS A 244 -10.65 -9.77 6.49
CA LYS A 244 -11.33 -10.82 5.72
C LYS A 244 -12.72 -10.36 5.28
N PRO A 245 -13.20 -10.78 4.12
CA PRO A 245 -14.54 -10.45 3.65
C PRO A 245 -15.61 -10.82 4.68
N ASP A 246 -16.58 -9.92 4.91
CA ASP A 246 -17.68 -10.18 5.85
C ASP A 246 -18.85 -10.89 5.14
N THR A 247 -18.56 -12.08 4.62
CA THR A 247 -19.45 -12.88 3.76
C THR A 247 -19.90 -14.20 4.38
N GLU A 248 -19.67 -14.39 5.67
CA GLU A 248 -19.97 -15.66 6.35
C GLU A 248 -21.47 -15.98 6.31
N PHE A 249 -22.34 -14.96 6.44
CA PHE A 249 -23.79 -15.11 6.35
C PHE A 249 -24.28 -15.56 4.95
N LEU A 250 -23.41 -15.55 3.94
CA LEU A 250 -23.71 -15.97 2.56
C LEU A 250 -23.34 -17.44 2.28
N LYS A 251 -22.79 -18.17 3.25
CA LYS A 251 -22.26 -19.53 3.01
C LYS A 251 -23.31 -20.51 2.46
N ASP A 252 -24.55 -20.39 2.92
CA ASP A 252 -25.65 -21.29 2.55
C ASP A 252 -26.48 -20.77 1.37
N THR A 253 -26.08 -19.66 0.74
CA THR A 253 -26.84 -19.07 -0.39
C THR A 253 -26.56 -19.73 -1.73
N GLY A 254 -25.50 -20.53 -1.87
CA GLY A 254 -25.06 -21.11 -3.15
C GLY A 254 -24.48 -20.09 -4.13
N LEU A 255 -24.15 -18.87 -3.71
CA LEU A 255 -23.41 -17.90 -4.51
C LEU A 255 -21.93 -18.35 -4.63
N ASN A 256 -21.33 -18.16 -5.81
CA ASN A 256 -19.94 -18.52 -6.04
C ASN A 256 -19.00 -17.66 -5.19
N ARG A 257 -18.15 -18.33 -4.40
CA ARG A 257 -17.12 -17.72 -3.56
C ARG A 257 -15.78 -18.44 -3.76
N ASN A 258 -14.69 -17.72 -3.63
CA ASN A 258 -13.37 -18.33 -3.62
C ASN A 258 -13.02 -18.88 -2.22
N GLN A 259 -11.84 -19.52 -2.12
CA GLN A 259 -11.35 -20.10 -0.85
C GLN A 259 -11.15 -19.06 0.27
N LYS A 260 -10.93 -17.79 -0.07
CA LYS A 260 -10.79 -16.69 0.91
C LYS A 260 -12.15 -16.09 1.33
N GLY A 261 -13.25 -16.61 0.81
CA GLY A 261 -14.60 -16.16 1.13
C GLY A 261 -15.09 -14.97 0.31
N THR A 262 -14.30 -14.42 -0.63
CA THR A 262 -14.78 -13.35 -1.51
C THR A 262 -15.75 -13.88 -2.56
N LEU A 263 -16.74 -13.05 -2.92
CA LEU A 263 -17.68 -13.33 -3.99
C LEU A 263 -17.03 -13.17 -5.35
N THR A 264 -17.32 -14.09 -6.26
CA THR A 264 -16.93 -13.98 -7.66
C THR A 264 -18.01 -13.19 -8.41
N VAL A 265 -17.60 -12.18 -9.16
CA VAL A 265 -18.48 -11.32 -9.96
C VAL A 265 -17.99 -11.19 -11.39
N ASN A 266 -18.92 -10.91 -12.31
CA ASN A 266 -18.58 -10.55 -13.68
C ASN A 266 -18.18 -9.06 -13.80
N ALA A 267 -17.91 -8.59 -15.00
CA ALA A 267 -17.51 -7.21 -15.23
C ALA A 267 -18.59 -6.17 -14.87
N SER A 268 -19.86 -6.57 -14.84
CA SER A 268 -20.98 -5.72 -14.41
C SER A 268 -21.27 -5.82 -12.91
N MET A 269 -20.37 -6.43 -12.12
CA MET A 269 -20.52 -6.69 -10.68
C MET A 269 -21.64 -7.67 -10.32
N GLN A 270 -22.18 -8.41 -11.27
CA GLN A 270 -23.22 -9.40 -11.06
C GLN A 270 -22.58 -10.70 -10.55
N THR A 271 -23.21 -11.35 -9.57
CA THR A 271 -22.77 -12.65 -9.02
C THR A 271 -23.20 -13.81 -9.93
N SER A 272 -23.12 -15.05 -9.44
CA SER A 272 -23.70 -16.23 -10.11
C SER A 272 -25.25 -16.22 -10.16
N ASP A 273 -25.89 -15.25 -9.52
CA ASP A 273 -27.33 -15.00 -9.59
C ASP A 273 -27.57 -13.67 -10.33
N GLY A 274 -28.47 -13.71 -11.35
CA GLY A 274 -28.73 -12.55 -12.21
C GLY A 274 -29.44 -11.38 -11.54
N ASP A 275 -29.95 -11.56 -10.33
CA ASP A 275 -30.60 -10.52 -9.55
C ASP A 275 -29.77 -10.03 -8.37
N ILE A 276 -28.58 -10.62 -8.17
CA ILE A 276 -27.69 -10.30 -7.06
C ILE A 276 -26.34 -9.78 -7.57
N TYR A 277 -25.95 -8.62 -7.07
CA TYR A 277 -24.68 -7.93 -7.35
C TYR A 277 -23.82 -7.91 -6.09
N ALA A 278 -22.51 -7.79 -6.25
CA ALA A 278 -21.61 -7.62 -5.11
C ALA A 278 -20.50 -6.63 -5.44
N VAL A 279 -20.12 -5.80 -4.45
CA VAL A 279 -19.16 -4.70 -4.63
C VAL A 279 -18.29 -4.49 -3.37
N GLY A 280 -17.18 -3.80 -3.54
CA GLY A 280 -16.28 -3.41 -2.46
C GLY A 280 -15.43 -4.56 -1.93
N ASP A 281 -15.11 -4.52 -0.63
CA ASP A 281 -14.20 -5.48 0.01
C ASP A 281 -14.74 -6.91 0.10
N ALA A 282 -15.96 -7.16 -0.39
CA ALA A 282 -16.56 -8.50 -0.43
C ALA A 282 -16.22 -9.28 -1.70
N VAL A 283 -15.60 -8.66 -2.71
CA VAL A 283 -15.45 -9.26 -4.05
C VAL A 283 -13.99 -9.49 -4.43
N THR A 284 -13.77 -10.51 -5.25
CA THR A 284 -12.53 -10.67 -6.05
C THR A 284 -12.76 -10.04 -7.41
N VAL A 285 -11.76 -9.32 -7.89
CA VAL A 285 -11.78 -8.63 -9.18
C VAL A 285 -10.52 -8.94 -9.98
N LYS A 286 -10.53 -8.58 -11.26
CA LYS A 286 -9.37 -8.73 -12.12
C LYS A 286 -8.33 -7.65 -11.82
N ASN A 287 -7.07 -8.03 -11.62
CA ASN A 287 -5.96 -7.08 -11.66
C ASN A 287 -5.80 -6.58 -13.10
N PHE A 288 -5.77 -5.26 -13.27
CA PHE A 288 -5.72 -4.63 -14.59
C PHE A 288 -4.41 -4.92 -15.34
N VAL A 289 -3.31 -5.05 -14.61
CA VAL A 289 -1.96 -5.22 -15.19
C VAL A 289 -1.69 -6.68 -15.51
N SER A 290 -1.79 -7.58 -14.52
CA SER A 290 -1.49 -9.01 -14.70
C SER A 290 -2.61 -9.80 -15.35
N GLY A 291 -3.85 -9.30 -15.29
CA GLY A 291 -5.02 -10.03 -15.76
C GLY A 291 -5.48 -11.16 -14.83
N THR A 292 -4.78 -11.40 -13.71
CA THR A 292 -5.12 -12.43 -12.71
C THR A 292 -6.21 -11.96 -11.75
N GLU A 293 -6.81 -12.88 -11.03
CA GLU A 293 -7.71 -12.54 -9.92
C GLU A 293 -6.95 -11.87 -8.78
N ALA A 294 -7.55 -10.83 -8.18
CA ALA A 294 -6.97 -10.07 -7.09
C ALA A 294 -8.02 -9.65 -6.06
N TYR A 295 -7.59 -9.59 -4.80
CA TYR A 295 -8.34 -9.00 -3.70
C TYR A 295 -7.66 -7.68 -3.33
N ILE A 296 -8.33 -6.57 -3.66
CA ILE A 296 -7.78 -5.21 -3.49
C ILE A 296 -8.86 -4.34 -2.80
N PRO A 297 -8.94 -4.39 -1.46
CA PRO A 297 -9.95 -3.70 -0.67
C PRO A 297 -9.63 -2.20 -0.53
N LEU A 298 -9.93 -1.43 -1.58
CA LEU A 298 -9.72 0.01 -1.65
C LEU A 298 -11.02 0.76 -1.97
N ALA A 299 -11.18 1.95 -1.42
CA ALA A 299 -12.39 2.77 -1.58
C ALA A 299 -12.64 3.20 -3.03
N GLY A 300 -11.60 3.54 -3.79
CA GLY A 300 -11.70 3.94 -5.19
C GLY A 300 -12.36 2.86 -6.08
N PRO A 301 -11.87 1.62 -6.09
CA PRO A 301 -12.53 0.50 -6.74
C PRO A 301 -13.96 0.26 -6.25
N ALA A 302 -14.20 0.27 -4.93
CA ALA A 302 -15.52 0.04 -4.35
C ALA A 302 -16.57 1.05 -4.87
N ASN A 303 -16.23 2.34 -4.93
CA ASN A 303 -17.11 3.39 -5.46
C ASN A 303 -17.43 3.18 -6.96
N LYS A 304 -16.43 2.81 -7.76
CA LYS A 304 -16.60 2.52 -9.20
C LYS A 304 -17.49 1.29 -9.41
N GLN A 305 -17.27 0.23 -8.62
CA GLN A 305 -18.05 -0.99 -8.65
C GLN A 305 -19.52 -0.72 -8.29
N GLY A 306 -19.79 0.06 -7.23
CA GLY A 306 -21.14 0.46 -6.85
C GLY A 306 -21.87 1.21 -7.97
N ARG A 307 -21.17 2.12 -8.65
CA ARG A 307 -21.70 2.83 -9.82
C ARG A 307 -22.05 1.87 -10.97
N ILE A 308 -21.14 0.95 -11.29
CA ILE A 308 -21.31 -0.02 -12.39
C ILE A 308 -22.48 -0.97 -12.10
N ALA A 309 -22.59 -1.48 -10.87
CA ALA A 309 -23.74 -2.31 -10.46
C ALA A 309 -25.07 -1.56 -10.65
N ALA A 310 -25.13 -0.29 -10.24
CA ALA A 310 -26.32 0.54 -10.41
C ALA A 310 -26.63 0.82 -11.89
N ASP A 311 -25.63 1.11 -12.71
CA ASP A 311 -25.79 1.31 -14.15
C ASP A 311 -26.39 0.06 -14.81
N HIS A 312 -25.82 -1.12 -14.54
CA HIS A 312 -26.28 -2.38 -15.10
C HIS A 312 -27.70 -2.76 -14.64
N ILE A 313 -28.03 -2.54 -13.37
CA ILE A 313 -29.41 -2.73 -12.84
C ILE A 313 -30.42 -1.89 -13.61
N CYS A 314 -30.05 -0.68 -14.03
CA CYS A 314 -30.90 0.22 -14.80
C CYS A 314 -30.79 0.04 -16.32
N GLY A 315 -30.17 -1.02 -16.81
CA GLY A 315 -30.06 -1.34 -18.23
C GLY A 315 -29.00 -0.52 -18.99
N ILE A 316 -28.10 0.16 -18.28
CA ILE A 316 -26.98 0.88 -18.88
C ILE A 316 -25.78 -0.04 -18.98
N GLU A 317 -25.22 -0.22 -20.17
CA GLU A 317 -24.02 -1.00 -20.37
C GLU A 317 -22.84 -0.32 -19.67
N SER A 318 -22.26 -1.01 -18.72
CA SER A 318 -21.13 -0.55 -17.92
C SER A 318 -20.31 -1.73 -17.42
N ALA A 319 -18.98 -1.62 -17.46
CA ALA A 319 -18.09 -2.71 -17.12
C ALA A 319 -16.92 -2.24 -16.26
N PHE A 320 -16.59 -3.01 -15.23
CA PHE A 320 -15.41 -2.80 -14.39
C PHE A 320 -14.17 -3.39 -15.08
N GLY A 321 -13.32 -2.54 -15.59
CA GLY A 321 -12.09 -2.94 -16.29
C GLY A 321 -10.96 -3.46 -15.37
N GLY A 322 -11.27 -3.84 -14.13
CA GLY A 322 -10.29 -4.27 -13.15
C GLY A 322 -9.62 -3.10 -12.41
N THR A 323 -8.79 -3.46 -11.43
CA THR A 323 -8.04 -2.49 -10.60
C THR A 323 -6.54 -2.74 -10.69
N GLN A 324 -5.75 -1.70 -10.57
CA GLN A 324 -4.28 -1.74 -10.50
C GLN A 324 -3.74 -1.48 -9.10
N GLY A 325 -4.61 -1.15 -8.12
CA GLY A 325 -4.22 -1.00 -6.72
C GLY A 325 -3.45 0.28 -6.42
N SER A 326 -3.75 1.39 -7.12
CA SER A 326 -3.11 2.67 -6.81
C SER A 326 -3.45 3.13 -5.40
N SER A 327 -2.42 3.52 -4.66
CA SER A 327 -2.51 3.89 -3.24
C SER A 327 -1.48 4.96 -2.90
N VAL A 328 -1.82 5.77 -1.91
CA VAL A 328 -0.91 6.76 -1.31
C VAL A 328 -1.10 6.76 0.20
N LEU A 329 -0.01 6.98 0.90
CA LEU A 329 0.06 7.01 2.36
C LEU A 329 0.96 8.16 2.78
N LYS A 330 0.57 8.87 3.83
CA LYS A 330 1.41 9.87 4.49
C LYS A 330 1.86 9.34 5.84
N LEU A 331 3.18 9.37 6.11
CA LEU A 331 3.78 9.06 7.40
C LEU A 331 4.61 10.26 7.85
N PHE A 332 4.11 11.02 8.82
CA PHE A 332 4.66 12.32 9.22
C PHE A 332 4.76 13.27 8.00
N ASP A 333 5.97 13.53 7.54
CA ASP A 333 6.21 14.38 6.36
C ASP A 333 6.51 13.56 5.10
N MET A 334 6.78 12.25 5.25
CA MET A 334 7.06 11.36 4.15
C MET A 334 5.77 10.93 3.46
N THR A 335 5.78 10.92 2.14
CA THR A 335 4.71 10.40 1.29
C THR A 335 5.21 9.14 0.58
N ILE A 336 4.36 8.10 0.60
CA ILE A 336 4.63 6.80 0.00
C ILE A 336 3.48 6.49 -0.94
N ALA A 337 3.78 6.17 -2.20
CA ALA A 337 2.76 5.83 -3.18
C ALA A 337 3.17 4.61 -4.01
N ALA A 338 2.18 3.82 -4.41
CA ALA A 338 2.38 2.67 -5.28
C ALA A 338 1.21 2.52 -6.26
N THR A 339 1.51 1.98 -7.44
CA THR A 339 0.51 1.66 -8.46
C THR A 339 0.97 0.49 -9.31
N GLY A 340 0.06 -0.38 -9.72
CA GLY A 340 0.37 -1.56 -10.52
C GLY A 340 0.99 -2.69 -9.71
N LEU A 341 1.94 -3.40 -10.31
CA LEU A 341 2.62 -4.54 -9.70
C LEU A 341 3.93 -4.11 -9.02
N ASN A 342 4.25 -4.77 -7.92
CA ASN A 342 5.60 -4.82 -7.36
C ASN A 342 6.33 -6.09 -7.89
N GLU A 343 7.60 -6.28 -7.53
CA GLU A 343 8.39 -7.42 -8.00
C GLU A 343 7.76 -8.76 -7.59
N THR A 344 7.26 -8.85 -6.38
CA THR A 344 6.63 -10.09 -5.86
C THR A 344 5.40 -10.45 -6.67
N SER A 345 4.50 -9.50 -6.91
CA SER A 345 3.28 -9.74 -7.69
C SER A 345 3.57 -9.98 -9.18
N ALA A 346 4.61 -9.36 -9.75
CA ALA A 346 5.05 -9.63 -11.11
C ALA A 346 5.60 -11.06 -11.26
N ARG A 347 6.45 -11.51 -10.30
CA ARG A 347 6.93 -12.89 -10.23
C ARG A 347 5.80 -13.90 -10.09
N MET A 348 4.85 -13.65 -9.18
CA MET A 348 3.68 -14.52 -8.99
C MET A 348 2.80 -14.62 -10.24
N ALA A 349 2.73 -13.56 -11.02
CA ALA A 349 2.01 -13.55 -12.31
C ALA A 349 2.82 -14.17 -13.47
N GLY A 350 4.07 -14.61 -13.25
CA GLY A 350 4.94 -15.19 -14.29
C GLY A 350 5.40 -14.17 -15.33
N ILE A 351 5.44 -12.89 -15.00
CA ILE A 351 5.83 -11.81 -15.93
C ILE A 351 7.35 -11.61 -15.84
N ASP A 352 8.04 -11.69 -16.98
CA ASP A 352 9.47 -11.33 -17.08
C ASP A 352 9.59 -9.81 -17.13
N TYR A 353 10.15 -9.24 -16.07
CA TYR A 353 10.23 -7.79 -15.87
C TYR A 353 11.68 -7.32 -15.71
N ASP A 354 11.87 -6.03 -15.95
CA ASP A 354 13.03 -5.28 -15.51
C ASP A 354 12.58 -4.07 -14.69
N LYS A 355 13.52 -3.38 -14.06
CA LYS A 355 13.23 -2.25 -13.20
C LYS A 355 14.32 -1.19 -13.28
N VAL A 356 13.95 0.06 -12.99
CA VAL A 356 14.88 1.17 -12.85
C VAL A 356 14.55 2.00 -11.63
N TYR A 357 15.54 2.74 -11.13
CA TYR A 357 15.39 3.69 -10.02
C TYR A 357 15.77 5.08 -10.49
N ALA A 358 14.89 6.05 -10.26
CA ALA A 358 15.13 7.45 -10.52
C ALA A 358 15.08 8.24 -9.21
N PHE A 359 16.19 8.88 -8.86
CA PHE A 359 16.21 9.86 -7.78
C PHE A 359 16.15 11.26 -8.40
N SER A 360 15.07 11.96 -8.13
CA SER A 360 14.82 13.28 -8.72
C SER A 360 14.26 14.24 -7.68
N PRO A 361 14.57 15.54 -7.77
CA PRO A 361 13.94 16.54 -6.92
C PRO A 361 12.45 16.73 -7.28
N SER A 362 11.65 17.09 -6.31
CA SER A 362 10.22 17.37 -6.45
C SER A 362 9.94 18.51 -7.43
N HIS A 363 10.84 19.50 -7.46
CA HIS A 363 10.80 20.69 -8.31
C HIS A 363 12.21 21.15 -8.66
N ALA A 364 12.32 22.26 -9.39
CA ALA A 364 13.60 22.78 -9.86
C ALA A 364 14.58 23.04 -8.71
N ALA A 365 15.79 22.47 -8.79
CA ALA A 365 16.77 22.49 -7.72
C ALA A 365 17.27 23.90 -7.34
N TYR A 366 17.08 24.90 -8.19
CA TYR A 366 17.41 26.30 -7.90
C TYR A 366 16.26 27.05 -7.19
N TYR A 367 15.06 26.44 -7.10
CA TYR A 367 13.95 26.98 -6.30
C TYR A 367 14.08 26.44 -4.86
N PRO A 368 13.72 27.24 -3.83
CA PRO A 368 13.94 26.86 -2.44
C PRO A 368 13.32 25.51 -2.03
N GLU A 369 14.03 24.78 -1.18
CA GLU A 369 13.57 23.56 -0.49
C GLU A 369 13.19 22.37 -1.41
N PRO A 370 13.97 22.03 -2.44
CA PRO A 370 13.69 20.86 -3.27
C PRO A 370 13.83 19.59 -2.44
N GLN A 371 12.80 18.73 -2.48
CA GLN A 371 12.78 17.44 -1.80
C GLN A 371 13.00 16.32 -2.80
N ASN A 372 13.94 15.43 -2.53
CA ASN A 372 14.19 14.29 -3.40
C ASN A 372 13.15 13.17 -3.18
N MET A 373 12.71 12.57 -4.27
CA MET A 373 11.95 11.32 -4.27
C MET A 373 12.72 10.21 -4.98
N CYS A 374 12.44 8.97 -4.58
CA CYS A 374 12.87 7.78 -5.29
C CYS A 374 11.68 7.19 -6.03
N ILE A 375 11.79 6.99 -7.34
CA ILE A 375 10.83 6.26 -8.16
C ILE A 375 11.47 4.94 -8.56
N LYS A 376 10.86 3.82 -8.17
CA LYS A 376 11.13 2.49 -8.73
C LYS A 376 10.05 2.21 -9.76
N LEU A 377 10.45 2.01 -11.01
CA LEU A 377 9.56 1.73 -12.14
C LEU A 377 9.81 0.31 -12.65
N LEU A 378 8.75 -0.52 -12.68
CA LEU A 378 8.77 -1.87 -13.22
C LEU A 378 8.15 -1.90 -14.62
N PHE A 379 8.75 -2.65 -15.53
CA PHE A 379 8.25 -2.81 -16.88
C PHE A 379 8.57 -4.21 -17.45
N GLU A 380 7.76 -4.64 -18.40
CA GLU A 380 7.95 -5.92 -19.08
C GLU A 380 9.19 -5.84 -19.99
N LYS A 381 10.12 -6.80 -19.86
CA LYS A 381 11.36 -6.80 -20.65
C LYS A 381 11.10 -6.88 -22.14
N LYS A 382 10.10 -7.66 -22.55
CA LYS A 382 9.81 -7.93 -23.96
C LYS A 382 9.47 -6.67 -24.75
N ASP A 383 8.53 -5.87 -24.26
CA ASP A 383 7.95 -4.76 -25.04
C ASP A 383 8.01 -3.41 -24.33
N GLY A 384 8.49 -3.35 -23.08
CA GLY A 384 8.59 -2.12 -22.30
C GLY A 384 7.31 -1.65 -21.66
N LYS A 385 6.25 -2.46 -21.69
CA LYS A 385 4.97 -2.11 -21.05
C LYS A 385 5.14 -1.83 -19.57
N ILE A 386 4.60 -0.72 -19.09
CA ILE A 386 4.66 -0.35 -17.68
C ILE A 386 3.83 -1.31 -16.85
N LEU A 387 4.43 -1.92 -15.85
CA LEU A 387 3.80 -2.88 -14.95
C LEU A 387 3.40 -2.25 -13.61
N GLY A 388 4.24 -1.37 -13.09
CA GLY A 388 3.99 -0.72 -11.82
C GLY A 388 5.07 0.26 -11.41
N ALA A 389 4.79 1.02 -10.37
CA ALA A 389 5.75 1.93 -9.76
C ALA A 389 5.52 2.05 -8.26
N GLN A 390 6.62 2.33 -7.57
CA GLN A 390 6.66 2.66 -6.15
C GLN A 390 7.44 3.96 -5.99
N ILE A 391 6.92 4.89 -5.21
CA ILE A 391 7.52 6.22 -5.05
C ILE A 391 7.56 6.56 -3.56
N VAL A 392 8.74 6.92 -3.09
CA VAL A 392 8.97 7.35 -1.69
C VAL A 392 9.65 8.70 -1.71
N GLY A 393 9.12 9.65 -0.97
CA GLY A 393 9.65 11.02 -0.90
C GLY A 393 8.84 11.92 0.02
N PHE A 394 9.01 13.23 -0.09
CA PHE A 394 8.34 14.17 0.81
C PHE A 394 7.37 15.12 0.10
N ASP A 395 7.59 15.42 -1.17
CA ASP A 395 6.77 16.35 -1.94
C ASP A 395 6.54 15.85 -3.36
N GLY A 396 5.32 15.99 -3.88
CA GLY A 396 4.92 15.68 -5.25
C GLY A 396 4.99 14.19 -5.63
N VAL A 397 5.00 13.29 -4.66
CA VAL A 397 5.03 11.82 -4.82
C VAL A 397 3.71 11.32 -5.42
N ASP A 398 2.59 11.76 -4.86
CA ASP A 398 1.23 11.44 -5.29
C ASP A 398 0.97 11.85 -6.75
N LYS A 399 1.37 13.07 -7.13
CA LYS A 399 1.29 13.57 -8.51
C LYS A 399 1.98 12.62 -9.50
N ARG A 400 3.20 12.16 -9.19
CA ARG A 400 3.98 11.29 -10.09
C ARG A 400 3.40 9.87 -10.12
N CYS A 401 2.88 9.40 -9.00
CA CYS A 401 2.16 8.14 -8.94
C CYS A 401 0.90 8.18 -9.83
N ASP A 402 0.12 9.24 -9.79
CA ASP A 402 -1.08 9.41 -10.61
C ASP A 402 -0.76 9.47 -12.10
N VAL A 403 0.33 10.14 -12.50
CA VAL A 403 0.79 10.14 -13.90
C VAL A 403 1.13 8.72 -14.36
N ILE A 404 1.89 7.97 -13.58
CA ILE A 404 2.25 6.59 -13.91
C ILE A 404 0.99 5.69 -13.88
N ALA A 405 0.08 5.90 -12.94
CA ALA A 405 -1.18 5.17 -12.88
C ALA A 405 -2.04 5.40 -14.15
N ALA A 406 -2.07 6.63 -14.65
CA ALA A 406 -2.73 6.97 -15.92
C ALA A 406 -2.00 6.32 -17.11
N ALA A 407 -0.67 6.33 -17.13
CA ALA A 407 0.14 5.67 -18.16
C ALA A 407 -0.12 4.15 -18.19
N ILE A 408 -0.20 3.47 -17.03
CA ILE A 408 -0.58 2.06 -16.94
C ILE A 408 -1.98 1.84 -17.54
N ARG A 409 -2.97 2.69 -17.21
CA ARG A 409 -4.32 2.60 -17.80
C ARG A 409 -4.32 2.83 -19.30
N GLY A 410 -3.48 3.72 -19.80
CA GLY A 410 -3.23 3.93 -21.22
C GLY A 410 -2.44 2.80 -21.89
N ARG A 411 -1.96 1.81 -21.12
CA ARG A 411 -1.10 0.72 -21.60
C ARG A 411 0.18 1.21 -22.27
N MET A 412 0.70 2.33 -21.77
CA MET A 412 1.92 2.95 -22.27
C MET A 412 3.15 2.08 -21.98
N LYS A 413 4.17 2.26 -22.80
CA LYS A 413 5.52 1.74 -22.62
C LYS A 413 6.42 2.76 -21.94
N VAL A 414 7.53 2.31 -21.40
CA VAL A 414 8.45 3.19 -20.67
C VAL A 414 9.08 4.27 -21.58
N GLU A 415 9.27 3.98 -22.86
CA GLU A 415 9.75 4.96 -23.83
C GLU A 415 8.79 6.12 -24.01
N GLU A 416 7.47 5.87 -23.96
CA GLU A 416 6.44 6.90 -24.12
C GLU A 416 6.40 7.87 -22.92
N LEU A 417 6.95 7.47 -21.75
CA LEU A 417 7.11 8.40 -20.62
C LEU A 417 8.09 9.53 -20.92
N THR A 418 9.01 9.33 -21.86
CA THR A 418 9.99 10.36 -22.26
C THR A 418 9.35 11.50 -23.05
N GLU A 419 8.21 11.22 -23.69
CA GLU A 419 7.47 12.15 -24.55
C GLU A 419 6.34 12.90 -23.83
N LEU A 420 6.06 12.54 -22.56
CA LEU A 420 5.01 13.21 -21.80
C LEU A 420 5.37 14.68 -21.55
N GLU A 421 4.53 15.58 -22.03
CA GLU A 421 4.58 17.01 -21.70
C GLU A 421 3.86 17.25 -20.38
N LEU A 422 4.63 17.27 -19.29
CA LEU A 422 4.10 17.46 -17.94
C LEU A 422 4.24 18.95 -17.52
N CYS A 423 3.28 19.41 -16.72
CA CYS A 423 3.25 20.81 -16.28
C CYS A 423 4.54 21.19 -15.52
N TYR A 424 5.20 22.25 -15.97
CA TYR A 424 6.42 22.78 -15.39
C TYR A 424 6.29 24.28 -15.06
N ALA A 425 6.65 24.58 -13.84
CA ALA A 425 7.18 25.87 -13.38
C ALA A 425 8.06 25.56 -12.16
N PRO A 426 9.06 26.42 -11.84
CA PRO A 426 10.04 26.14 -10.81
C PRO A 426 9.50 25.63 -9.47
N PRO A 427 8.36 26.13 -8.94
CA PRO A 427 7.80 25.62 -7.67
C PRO A 427 7.12 24.24 -7.75
N PHE A 428 6.81 23.73 -8.96
CA PHE A 428 5.96 22.54 -9.12
C PHE A 428 6.67 21.33 -9.71
N SER A 429 7.72 21.54 -10.51
CA SER A 429 8.46 20.47 -11.16
C SER A 429 9.83 20.95 -11.67
N SER A 430 10.55 20.06 -12.30
CA SER A 430 11.70 20.36 -13.17
C SER A 430 11.27 20.26 -14.63
N ALA A 431 11.97 20.91 -15.55
CA ALA A 431 11.72 20.78 -16.99
C ALA A 431 11.80 19.33 -17.49
N LYS A 432 12.58 18.49 -16.80
CA LYS A 432 12.56 17.03 -16.91
C LYS A 432 11.90 16.50 -15.65
N ASP A 433 10.59 16.25 -15.70
CA ASP A 433 9.85 15.72 -14.54
C ASP A 433 10.43 14.39 -14.09
N PRO A 434 10.38 14.05 -12.80
CA PRO A 434 10.78 12.73 -12.28
C PRO A 434 10.23 11.52 -13.07
N VAL A 435 9.02 11.62 -13.63
CA VAL A 435 8.44 10.58 -14.50
C VAL A 435 9.20 10.48 -15.83
N ASN A 436 9.50 11.63 -16.47
CA ASN A 436 10.34 11.63 -17.69
C ASN A 436 11.74 11.05 -17.40
N MET A 437 12.32 11.39 -16.24
CA MET A 437 13.62 10.85 -15.84
C MET A 437 13.61 9.34 -15.68
N ALA A 438 12.56 8.77 -15.08
CA ALA A 438 12.39 7.32 -14.99
C ALA A 438 12.26 6.70 -16.40
N GLY A 439 11.52 7.34 -17.31
CA GLY A 439 11.40 6.95 -18.71
C GLY A 439 12.76 6.95 -19.44
N PHE A 440 13.57 8.02 -19.31
CA PHE A 440 14.89 8.10 -19.93
C PHE A 440 15.85 7.02 -19.43
N ILE A 441 15.82 6.71 -18.12
CA ILE A 441 16.65 5.64 -17.54
C ILE A 441 16.22 4.29 -18.12
N ALA A 442 14.91 3.99 -18.12
CA ALA A 442 14.37 2.73 -18.65
C ALA A 442 14.65 2.58 -20.15
N GLU A 443 14.51 3.63 -20.93
CA GLU A 443 14.83 3.64 -22.36
C GLU A 443 16.31 3.33 -22.60
N ASN A 444 17.23 3.96 -21.86
CA ASN A 444 18.66 3.71 -21.98
C ASN A 444 19.03 2.24 -21.66
N VAL A 445 18.40 1.64 -20.66
CA VAL A 445 18.58 0.23 -20.32
C VAL A 445 18.05 -0.66 -21.45
N ARG A 446 16.85 -0.43 -21.94
CA ARG A 446 16.23 -1.21 -23.00
C ARG A 446 16.97 -1.12 -24.35
N LYS A 447 17.55 0.06 -24.65
CA LYS A 447 18.42 0.25 -25.82
C LYS A 447 19.83 -0.35 -25.65
N GLY A 448 20.14 -0.95 -24.50
CA GLY A 448 21.47 -1.52 -24.23
C GLY A 448 22.58 -0.48 -24.09
N LEU A 449 22.23 0.80 -23.89
CA LEU A 449 23.21 1.87 -23.71
C LEU A 449 23.91 1.80 -22.35
N VAL A 450 23.31 1.14 -21.37
CA VAL A 450 23.88 0.85 -20.05
C VAL A 450 23.40 -0.52 -19.57
N LYS A 451 24.32 -1.29 -19.03
CA LYS A 451 24.00 -2.48 -18.23
C LYS A 451 23.84 -2.05 -16.79
N GLN A 452 22.94 -2.69 -16.06
CA GLN A 452 22.74 -2.39 -14.65
C GLN A 452 22.85 -3.65 -13.79
N PHE A 453 23.15 -3.44 -12.53
CA PHE A 453 23.06 -4.42 -11.46
C PHE A 453 22.35 -3.78 -10.26
N PHE A 454 21.88 -4.60 -9.35
CA PHE A 454 21.03 -4.18 -8.26
C PHE A 454 21.73 -4.36 -6.91
N VAL A 455 21.20 -3.74 -5.88
CA VAL A 455 21.73 -3.84 -4.50
C VAL A 455 21.82 -5.30 -4.05
N SER A 456 20.83 -6.14 -4.38
CA SER A 456 20.82 -7.58 -4.09
C SER A 456 21.94 -8.38 -4.78
N ASP A 457 22.57 -7.83 -5.79
CA ASP A 457 23.63 -8.50 -6.54
C ASP A 457 25.02 -8.22 -5.94
N VAL A 458 25.15 -7.13 -5.15
CA VAL A 458 26.43 -6.70 -4.59
C VAL A 458 27.19 -7.82 -3.83
N PRO A 459 26.53 -8.63 -2.96
CA PRO A 459 27.21 -9.74 -2.29
C PRO A 459 27.55 -10.92 -3.20
N LYS A 460 27.00 -10.96 -4.43
CA LYS A 460 27.12 -12.07 -5.37
C LYS A 460 28.00 -11.74 -6.57
N LEU A 461 28.69 -10.59 -6.54
CA LEU A 461 29.58 -10.18 -7.64
C LEU A 461 30.70 -11.20 -7.82
N PRO A 462 31.17 -11.43 -9.07
CA PRO A 462 32.30 -12.32 -9.35
C PRO A 462 33.56 -11.90 -8.55
N GLU A 463 34.41 -12.86 -8.18
CA GLU A 463 35.66 -12.59 -7.44
C GLU A 463 36.60 -11.64 -8.17
N ASN A 464 36.60 -11.69 -9.51
CA ASN A 464 37.40 -10.78 -10.35
C ASN A 464 36.69 -9.46 -10.66
N ALA A 465 35.53 -9.19 -10.10
CA ALA A 465 34.80 -7.94 -10.29
C ALA A 465 35.56 -6.75 -9.71
N VAL A 466 35.70 -5.70 -10.49
CA VAL A 466 36.23 -4.42 -10.02
C VAL A 466 35.05 -3.54 -9.61
N LYS A 467 34.95 -3.23 -8.32
CA LYS A 467 33.97 -2.27 -7.81
C LYS A 467 34.57 -0.87 -7.91
N LEU A 468 33.87 0.06 -8.56
CA LEU A 468 34.33 1.43 -8.81
C LEU A 468 33.34 2.43 -8.23
N ASP A 469 33.80 3.24 -7.25
CA ASP A 469 33.02 4.36 -6.70
C ASP A 469 33.45 5.66 -7.37
N VAL A 470 32.50 6.34 -8.04
CA VAL A 470 32.77 7.60 -8.76
C VAL A 470 32.22 8.83 -8.03
N ARG A 471 31.94 8.71 -6.73
CA ARG A 471 31.52 9.84 -5.88
C ARG A 471 32.70 10.75 -5.55
N THR A 472 32.37 11.90 -4.98
CA THR A 472 33.40 12.82 -4.48
C THR A 472 34.16 12.20 -3.31
N ASN A 473 35.39 12.71 -3.05
CA ASN A 473 36.20 12.31 -1.90
C ASN A 473 35.47 12.43 -0.57
N GLN A 474 34.62 13.46 -0.42
CA GLN A 474 33.87 13.68 0.81
C GLN A 474 32.74 12.64 1.00
N GLU A 475 31.99 12.30 -0.08
CA GLU A 475 30.96 11.26 -0.03
C GLU A 475 31.57 9.89 0.27
N TYR A 476 32.71 9.56 -0.35
CA TYR A 476 33.40 8.29 -0.15
C TYR A 476 33.87 8.11 1.31
N ARG A 477 34.44 9.15 1.91
CA ARG A 477 34.89 9.11 3.31
C ARG A 477 33.78 8.95 4.33
N ARG A 478 32.54 9.36 4.01
CA ARG A 478 31.37 9.21 4.89
C ARG A 478 30.82 7.78 4.93
N GLY A 479 31.24 6.94 3.99
CA GLY A 479 30.85 5.56 3.85
C GLY A 479 30.88 5.14 2.39
N HIS A 480 31.25 3.90 2.12
CA HIS A 480 31.37 3.34 0.76
C HIS A 480 31.12 1.82 0.79
N ILE A 481 30.98 1.21 -0.38
CA ILE A 481 30.92 -0.25 -0.51
C ILE A 481 32.32 -0.82 -0.35
N ASP A 482 32.50 -1.79 0.53
CA ASP A 482 33.80 -2.37 0.84
C ASP A 482 34.52 -2.90 -0.40
N GLY A 483 35.84 -2.61 -0.46
CA GLY A 483 36.71 -3.05 -1.54
C GLY A 483 36.48 -2.32 -2.87
N THR A 484 35.92 -1.11 -2.86
CA THR A 484 35.79 -0.28 -4.06
C THR A 484 37.07 0.50 -4.36
N LEU A 485 37.49 0.50 -5.63
CA LEU A 485 38.42 1.47 -6.19
C LEU A 485 37.69 2.82 -6.24
N HIS A 486 38.37 3.89 -5.81
CA HIS A 486 37.76 5.21 -5.79
C HIS A 486 38.38 6.14 -6.82
N VAL A 487 37.62 6.51 -7.83
CA VAL A 487 37.99 7.49 -8.86
C VAL A 487 36.80 8.41 -9.11
N PRO A 488 36.82 9.66 -8.60
CA PRO A 488 35.75 10.61 -8.83
C PRO A 488 35.42 10.78 -10.32
N LEU A 489 34.13 10.92 -10.66
CA LEU A 489 33.67 11.04 -12.06
C LEU A 489 34.43 12.11 -12.84
N ASP A 490 34.68 13.27 -12.21
CA ASP A 490 35.30 14.41 -12.87
C ASP A 490 36.78 14.16 -13.18
N GLU A 491 37.44 13.23 -12.47
CA GLU A 491 38.82 12.79 -12.69
C GLU A 491 38.92 11.54 -13.58
N LEU A 492 37.78 10.85 -13.84
CA LEU A 492 37.77 9.52 -14.47
C LEU A 492 38.43 9.48 -15.85
N ARG A 493 38.27 10.54 -16.67
CA ARG A 493 38.89 10.58 -18.02
C ARG A 493 40.40 10.65 -17.99
N GLU A 494 40.95 11.37 -17.00
CA GLU A 494 42.40 11.54 -16.82
C GLU A 494 43.01 10.31 -16.14
N ARG A 495 42.24 9.60 -15.33
CA ARG A 495 42.66 8.45 -14.53
C ARG A 495 42.17 7.11 -15.07
N ILE A 496 41.71 7.06 -16.33
CA ILE A 496 41.09 5.85 -16.92
C ILE A 496 42.06 4.67 -16.96
N ASP A 497 43.36 4.93 -17.06
CA ASP A 497 44.40 3.89 -17.08
C ASP A 497 44.63 3.24 -15.70
N GLU A 498 44.10 3.82 -14.62
CA GLU A 498 44.08 3.19 -13.30
C GLU A 498 43.03 2.07 -13.20
N ILE A 499 42.05 2.02 -14.13
CA ILE A 499 40.97 1.03 -14.11
C ILE A 499 41.47 -0.29 -14.72
N PRO A 500 41.43 -1.42 -13.98
CA PRO A 500 41.90 -2.71 -14.46
C PRO A 500 41.13 -3.15 -15.71
N ARG A 501 41.86 -3.49 -16.77
CA ARG A 501 41.29 -4.02 -18.00
C ARG A 501 41.07 -5.54 -17.92
N GLY A 502 40.08 -6.05 -18.66
CA GLY A 502 39.81 -7.50 -18.78
C GLY A 502 38.89 -8.04 -17.67
N ASN A 503 38.51 -7.22 -16.72
CA ASN A 503 37.55 -7.56 -15.66
C ASN A 503 36.25 -6.77 -15.82
N PRO A 504 35.10 -7.31 -15.39
CA PRO A 504 33.85 -6.54 -15.36
C PRO A 504 33.91 -5.45 -14.27
N ILE A 505 33.49 -4.23 -14.63
CA ILE A 505 33.52 -3.06 -13.76
C ILE A 505 32.10 -2.76 -13.22
N TYR A 506 31.93 -2.79 -11.93
CA TYR A 506 30.67 -2.50 -11.24
C TYR A 506 30.74 -1.10 -10.61
N VAL A 507 30.06 -0.16 -11.24
CA VAL A 507 30.20 1.28 -10.94
C VAL A 507 29.07 1.76 -10.05
N ASN A 508 29.39 2.44 -8.95
CA ASN A 508 28.41 3.12 -8.13
C ASN A 508 28.69 4.62 -8.01
N CYS A 509 27.62 5.36 -7.82
CA CYS A 509 27.65 6.74 -7.32
C CYS A 509 26.58 6.92 -6.24
N GLN A 510 26.19 8.14 -5.89
CA GLN A 510 25.19 8.38 -4.85
C GLN A 510 23.79 7.88 -5.20
N SER A 511 23.34 8.05 -6.47
CA SER A 511 21.95 7.82 -6.90
C SER A 511 21.77 7.13 -8.25
N GLY A 512 22.88 6.74 -8.92
CA GLY A 512 22.85 6.06 -10.22
C GLY A 512 23.18 6.96 -11.42
N LEU A 513 23.07 8.29 -11.34
CA LEU A 513 23.29 9.20 -12.48
C LEU A 513 24.78 9.37 -12.84
N ARG A 514 25.64 9.70 -11.88
CA ARG A 514 27.10 9.85 -12.13
C ARG A 514 27.73 8.53 -12.58
N SER A 515 27.31 7.42 -11.98
CA SER A 515 27.78 6.10 -12.38
C SER A 515 27.26 5.68 -13.77
N TYR A 516 26.07 6.13 -14.20
CA TYR A 516 25.63 6.01 -15.58
C TYR A 516 26.58 6.75 -16.54
N ILE A 517 26.94 8.01 -16.22
CA ILE A 517 27.89 8.80 -17.02
C ILE A 517 29.26 8.09 -17.08
N ALA A 518 29.74 7.59 -15.94
CA ALA A 518 30.98 6.81 -15.87
C ALA A 518 30.91 5.54 -16.74
N CYS A 519 29.81 4.78 -16.68
CA CYS A 519 29.61 3.63 -17.55
C CYS A 519 29.62 4.01 -19.04
N ARG A 520 29.09 5.18 -19.42
CA ARG A 520 29.15 5.66 -20.81
C ARG A 520 30.58 5.98 -21.25
N ILE A 521 31.38 6.57 -20.36
CA ILE A 521 32.80 6.84 -20.60
C ILE A 521 33.55 5.51 -20.75
N LEU A 522 33.40 4.61 -19.79
CA LEU A 522 34.09 3.33 -19.74
C LEU A 522 33.75 2.43 -20.95
N SER A 523 32.45 2.29 -21.27
CA SER A 523 32.00 1.44 -22.38
C SER A 523 32.56 1.90 -23.73
N GLN A 524 32.66 3.23 -23.96
CA GLN A 524 33.23 3.80 -25.17
C GLN A 524 34.77 3.65 -25.22
N ASN A 525 35.41 3.33 -24.10
CA ASN A 525 36.82 2.97 -23.99
C ASN A 525 37.06 1.45 -23.91
N GLY A 526 36.05 0.64 -24.24
CA GLY A 526 36.17 -0.80 -24.36
C GLY A 526 36.07 -1.59 -23.04
N PHE A 527 35.60 -0.99 -21.97
CA PHE A 527 35.35 -1.68 -20.69
C PHE A 527 33.97 -2.35 -20.69
N ASP A 528 33.88 -3.53 -20.11
CA ASP A 528 32.59 -4.13 -19.72
C ASP A 528 32.17 -3.61 -18.37
N CYS A 529 31.13 -2.79 -18.32
CA CYS A 529 30.74 -2.06 -17.11
C CYS A 529 29.25 -2.08 -16.84
N TYR A 530 28.90 -2.01 -15.56
CA TYR A 530 27.55 -2.12 -15.01
C TYR A 530 27.29 -0.99 -14.03
N ASN A 531 26.13 -0.35 -14.13
CA ASN A 531 25.70 0.73 -13.24
C ASN A 531 24.90 0.18 -12.06
N LEU A 532 25.25 0.53 -10.81
CA LEU A 532 24.41 0.20 -9.66
C LEU A 532 23.12 1.04 -9.70
N ALA A 533 22.03 0.36 -10.01
CA ALA A 533 20.71 0.96 -10.02
C ALA A 533 20.31 1.43 -8.60
N GLY A 534 19.94 2.70 -8.45
CA GLY A 534 19.68 3.31 -7.15
C GLY A 534 20.91 3.82 -6.40
N GLY A 535 22.11 3.40 -6.81
CA GLY A 535 23.39 3.88 -6.26
C GLY A 535 23.62 3.53 -4.80
N TYR A 536 24.62 4.19 -4.21
CA TYR A 536 25.02 4.01 -2.80
C TYR A 536 23.90 4.37 -1.81
N ARG A 537 23.03 5.33 -2.14
CA ARG A 537 21.92 5.72 -1.27
C ARG A 537 20.98 4.54 -0.99
N LEU A 538 20.55 3.84 -2.06
CA LEU A 538 19.69 2.67 -1.92
C LEU A 538 20.45 1.52 -1.25
N PHE A 539 21.72 1.30 -1.63
CA PHE A 539 22.58 0.31 -0.98
C PHE A 539 22.68 0.54 0.54
N ALA A 540 22.95 1.77 0.96
CA ALA A 540 23.06 2.09 2.38
C ALA A 540 21.75 1.85 3.15
N SER A 541 20.60 2.22 2.58
CA SER A 541 19.31 1.97 3.23
C SER A 541 19.04 0.47 3.40
N VAL A 542 19.38 -0.34 2.39
CA VAL A 542 19.23 -1.80 2.45
C VAL A 542 20.25 -2.44 3.41
N ALA A 543 21.48 -1.94 3.43
CA ALA A 543 22.52 -2.40 4.36
C ALA A 543 22.18 -2.10 5.83
N ASP A 544 21.61 -0.92 6.11
CA ASP A 544 21.17 -0.52 7.46
C ASP A 544 20.08 -1.47 8.02
N GLU A 545 19.29 -2.13 7.14
CA GLU A 545 18.33 -3.19 7.54
C GLU A 545 18.99 -4.55 7.77
N GLY A 546 20.31 -4.66 7.69
CA GLY A 546 21.05 -5.90 7.90
C GLY A 546 20.93 -6.93 6.77
N ALA A 547 20.48 -6.53 5.59
CA ALA A 547 20.27 -7.43 4.44
C ALA A 547 21.54 -8.18 3.98
N PHE A 548 22.73 -7.66 4.32
CA PHE A 548 24.04 -8.27 4.00
C PHE A 548 24.73 -8.89 5.23
N ASP A 549 24.10 -8.78 6.40
CA ASP A 549 24.61 -9.40 7.62
C ASP A 549 24.27 -10.89 7.61
N THR A 550 25.28 -11.74 7.51
CA THR A 550 25.13 -13.20 7.54
C THR A 550 25.11 -13.76 8.96
N THR A 551 25.18 -12.92 9.99
CA THR A 551 25.09 -13.36 11.39
C THR A 551 23.72 -13.98 11.62
N PRO A 552 23.64 -15.23 12.10
CA PRO A 552 22.35 -15.84 12.44
C PRO A 552 21.62 -14.95 13.47
N ARG A 553 20.42 -14.51 13.14
CA ARG A 553 19.58 -13.69 14.01
C ARG A 553 18.27 -14.39 14.26
N HIS A 554 17.72 -14.22 15.45
CA HIS A 554 16.30 -14.47 15.69
C HIS A 554 15.46 -13.52 14.83
N ALA A 555 14.22 -13.88 14.54
CA ALA A 555 13.31 -13.07 13.73
C ALA A 555 13.17 -11.61 14.21
N CYS A 556 13.37 -11.36 15.51
CA CYS A 556 13.41 -10.03 16.12
C CYS A 556 14.72 -9.24 15.91
N GLY A 557 15.66 -9.74 15.12
CA GLY A 557 16.93 -9.05 14.84
C GLY A 557 18.05 -9.22 15.87
N ILE A 558 17.84 -9.98 16.97
CA ILE A 558 18.88 -10.28 17.96
C ILE A 558 19.82 -11.36 17.41
N ALA A 559 21.14 -11.13 17.47
CA ALA A 559 22.13 -12.12 17.04
C ALA A 559 22.03 -13.40 17.89
N VAL A 560 21.99 -14.57 17.22
CA VAL A 560 21.98 -15.87 17.92
C VAL A 560 23.30 -16.03 18.68
N GLY A 561 23.23 -16.19 19.99
CA GLY A 561 24.39 -16.36 20.86
C GLY A 561 24.78 -15.14 21.70
N GLN A 562 24.09 -14.00 21.55
CA GLN A 562 24.18 -12.91 22.52
C GLN A 562 23.12 -13.11 23.60
N THR A 563 23.42 -13.93 24.59
CA THR A 563 22.70 -13.88 25.88
C THR A 563 23.07 -12.54 26.54
N LYS A 564 22.07 -11.70 26.81
CA LYS A 564 22.27 -10.57 27.72
C LYS A 564 22.67 -11.15 29.08
N GLU A 565 23.92 -10.92 29.53
CA GLU A 565 24.29 -10.99 30.93
C GLU A 565 23.57 -9.91 31.74
#